data_d8802371549553f737f24e368272f9c6
#
_entry.id   d8802371549553f737f24e368272f9c6
#
_cell.length_a   1.000
_cell.length_b   1.000
_cell.length_c   1.000
_cell.angle_alpha   90.00
_cell.angle_beta   90.00
_cell.angle_gamma   90.00
#
_symmetry.space_group_name_H-M   'P 1'
#
loop_
_entity.id
_entity.type
_entity.pdbx_description
1 polymer ?
#
loop_
_entity_poly.entity_id
_entity_poly.type
_entity_poly.pdbx_seq_one_letter_code
_entity_poly.pdbx_strand_id
1 'polypeptide(L)'
;MRFGEKQLTRWMELVRTYDDGIEAFWPSQIKSKTWICNELEFKEHFRSCVIFGSWYGVLADMLDFPEITCVDKEAKYLEWCAQKYPIWQGCISNYEYNDVPDVVINTITEHVSQEVYDKWFEKIPVGAYYVIQGNNDFSHKDHVRACEDLNMFASINHMDHG
;
A
#
# COMPACT_ATOMS: atom_id res chain seq x y z
N MET A 1 -8.53 9.94 12.00
CA MET A 1 -7.81 10.42 10.81
C MET A 1 -8.18 11.88 10.55
N ARG A 2 -7.21 12.76 10.62
CA ARG A 2 -7.43 14.19 10.38
C ARG A 2 -6.49 14.66 9.28
N PHE A 3 -7.05 15.36 8.29
CA PHE A 3 -6.28 15.97 7.22
C PHE A 3 -6.20 17.47 7.46
N GLY A 4 -4.99 17.98 7.61
CA GLY A 4 -4.77 19.40 7.68
C GLY A 4 -4.77 20.06 6.29
N GLU A 5 -4.80 21.38 6.27
CA GLU A 5 -4.75 22.20 5.05
C GLU A 5 -3.58 21.80 4.13
N LYS A 6 -2.41 21.57 4.71
CA LYS A 6 -1.21 21.20 3.98
C LYS A 6 -1.41 19.88 3.19
N GLN A 7 -2.06 18.89 3.80
CA GLN A 7 -2.31 17.61 3.14
C GLN A 7 -3.36 17.73 2.03
N LEU A 8 -4.42 18.48 2.26
CA LEU A 8 -5.43 18.74 1.23
C LEU A 8 -4.84 19.49 0.04
N THR A 9 -4.01 20.50 0.30
CA THR A 9 -3.32 21.25 -0.74
C THR A 9 -2.42 20.33 -1.58
N ARG A 10 -1.67 19.43 -0.93
CA ARG A 10 -0.83 18.44 -1.61
C ARG A 10 -1.66 17.54 -2.53
N TRP A 11 -2.81 17.04 -2.08
CA TRP A 11 -3.68 16.20 -2.89
C TRP A 11 -4.31 16.95 -4.07
N MET A 12 -4.66 18.20 -3.89
CA MET A 12 -5.13 19.04 -5.01
C MET A 12 -4.02 19.22 -6.06
N GLU A 13 -2.78 19.39 -5.64
CA GLU A 13 -1.65 19.50 -6.52
C GLU A 13 -1.38 18.20 -7.29
N LEU A 14 -1.51 17.04 -6.62
CA LEU A 14 -1.45 15.73 -7.25
C LEU A 14 -2.44 15.61 -8.40
N VAL A 15 -3.69 15.96 -8.16
CA VAL A 15 -4.77 15.88 -9.17
C VAL A 15 -4.51 16.82 -10.34
N ARG A 16 -3.89 17.97 -10.11
CA ARG A 16 -3.52 18.92 -11.17
C ARG A 16 -2.32 18.46 -11.99
N THR A 17 -1.38 17.76 -11.35
CA THR A 17 -0.09 17.40 -11.95
C THR A 17 -0.20 16.15 -12.83
N TYR A 18 -0.98 15.17 -12.42
CA TYR A 18 -1.09 13.89 -13.10
C TYR A 18 -2.54 13.62 -13.54
N ASP A 19 -2.74 13.24 -14.80
CA ASP A 19 -4.07 13.00 -15.38
C ASP A 19 -4.85 11.91 -14.64
N ASP A 20 -4.16 10.88 -14.16
CA ASP A 20 -4.75 9.78 -13.39
C ASP A 20 -4.72 9.98 -11.87
N GLY A 21 -4.23 11.14 -11.40
CA GLY A 21 -4.16 11.43 -9.97
C GLY A 21 -5.52 11.41 -9.27
N ILE A 22 -6.57 11.84 -9.98
CA ILE A 22 -7.95 11.83 -9.44
C ILE A 22 -8.44 10.42 -9.11
N GLU A 23 -7.95 9.40 -9.80
CA GLU A 23 -8.36 8.00 -9.61
C GLU A 23 -8.04 7.50 -8.20
N ALA A 24 -7.00 8.05 -7.56
CA ALA A 24 -6.66 7.73 -6.18
C ALA A 24 -7.78 8.09 -5.18
N PHE A 25 -8.69 8.97 -5.59
CA PHE A 25 -9.78 9.48 -4.76
C PHE A 25 -11.15 8.96 -5.18
N TRP A 26 -11.21 8.00 -6.09
CA TRP A 26 -12.48 7.33 -6.39
C TRP A 26 -13.08 6.70 -5.12
N PRO A 27 -14.41 6.67 -4.99
CA PRO A 27 -15.06 6.18 -3.77
C PRO A 27 -14.58 4.81 -3.31
N SER A 28 -14.36 3.87 -4.24
CA SER A 28 -13.82 2.54 -3.94
C SER A 28 -12.40 2.61 -3.37
N GLN A 29 -11.56 3.50 -3.89
CA GLN A 29 -10.19 3.70 -3.44
C GLN A 29 -10.15 4.33 -2.04
N ILE A 30 -10.97 5.33 -1.80
CA ILE A 30 -11.09 5.95 -0.47
C ILE A 30 -11.61 4.94 0.54
N LYS A 31 -12.63 4.17 0.20
CA LYS A 31 -13.19 3.15 1.08
C LYS A 31 -12.14 2.12 1.50
N SER A 32 -11.38 1.60 0.54
CA SER A 32 -10.36 0.59 0.81
C SER A 32 -9.22 1.13 1.67
N LYS A 33 -8.74 2.33 1.38
CA LYS A 33 -7.68 2.98 2.17
C LYS A 33 -8.16 3.32 3.59
N THR A 34 -9.38 3.82 3.72
CA THR A 34 -9.98 4.12 5.02
C THR A 34 -10.09 2.86 5.88
N TRP A 35 -10.47 1.73 5.28
CA TRP A 35 -10.50 0.46 5.99
C TRP A 35 -9.13 0.11 6.57
N ILE A 36 -8.06 0.19 5.76
CA ILE A 36 -6.69 -0.09 6.23
C ILE A 36 -6.31 0.84 7.38
N CYS A 37 -6.56 2.13 7.22
CA CYS A 37 -6.23 3.11 8.26
C CYS A 37 -6.96 2.82 9.58
N ASN A 38 -8.26 2.51 9.51
CA ASN A 38 -9.05 2.20 10.70
C ASN A 38 -8.55 0.95 11.40
N GLU A 39 -8.22 -0.10 10.65
CA GLU A 39 -7.68 -1.34 11.22
C GLU A 39 -6.33 -1.12 11.91
N LEU A 40 -5.50 -0.23 11.37
CA LEU A 40 -4.18 0.04 11.93
C LEU A 40 -4.20 1.08 13.06
N GLU A 41 -5.21 1.94 13.15
CA GLU A 41 -5.35 2.91 14.25
C GLU A 41 -5.44 2.25 15.63
N PHE A 42 -5.95 1.04 15.72
CA PHE A 42 -5.98 0.27 16.96
C PHE A 42 -4.59 -0.20 17.42
N LYS A 43 -3.57 -0.02 16.59
CA LYS A 43 -2.18 -0.40 16.84
C LYS A 43 -1.34 0.86 17.09
N GLU A 44 -1.60 1.57 18.18
CA GLU A 44 -0.97 2.86 18.51
C GLU A 44 0.57 2.86 18.49
N HIS A 45 1.18 1.68 18.61
CA HIS A 45 2.63 1.53 18.60
C HIS A 45 3.26 1.43 17.22
N PHE A 46 2.49 1.40 16.13
CA PHE A 46 3.02 1.31 14.79
C PHE A 46 3.65 2.65 14.37
N ARG A 47 4.92 2.58 13.96
CA ARG A 47 5.70 3.75 13.52
C ARG A 47 6.29 3.59 12.13
N SER A 48 6.55 2.36 11.68
CA SER A 48 7.22 2.09 10.41
C SER A 48 6.38 1.19 9.51
N CYS A 49 6.39 1.51 8.21
CA CYS A 49 5.58 0.82 7.22
C CYS A 49 6.30 0.76 5.88
N VAL A 50 6.15 -0.37 5.19
CA VAL A 50 6.50 -0.49 3.77
C VAL A 50 5.22 -0.75 2.99
N ILE A 51 4.94 0.08 1.99
CA ILE A 51 3.74 -0.04 1.16
C ILE A 51 4.15 -0.51 -0.24
N PHE A 52 3.71 -1.70 -0.61
CA PHE A 52 3.90 -2.29 -1.92
C PHE A 52 2.71 -1.97 -2.83
N GLY A 53 2.99 -1.41 -3.98
CA GLY A 53 1.97 -0.83 -4.83
C GLY A 53 1.50 0.52 -4.29
N SER A 54 2.46 1.36 -3.91
CA SER A 54 2.17 2.62 -3.23
C SER A 54 1.43 3.64 -4.08
N TRP A 55 1.51 3.49 -5.40
CA TRP A 55 0.92 4.41 -6.36
C TRP A 55 1.35 5.85 -6.02
N TYR A 56 0.46 6.83 -6.00
CA TYR A 56 0.80 8.22 -5.65
C TYR A 56 0.95 8.48 -4.13
N GLY A 57 0.98 7.43 -3.31
CA GLY A 57 1.24 7.57 -1.87
C GLY A 57 0.08 8.14 -1.06
N VAL A 58 -1.14 8.14 -1.60
CA VAL A 58 -2.31 8.65 -0.85
C VAL A 58 -2.55 7.84 0.41
N LEU A 59 -2.41 6.51 0.35
CA LEU A 59 -2.49 5.67 1.56
C LEU A 59 -1.42 6.04 2.59
N ALA A 60 -0.19 6.28 2.12
CA ALA A 60 0.90 6.72 3.00
C ALA A 60 0.55 8.03 3.70
N ASP A 61 0.01 8.98 2.96
CA ASP A 61 -0.44 10.27 3.51
C ASP A 61 -1.54 10.09 4.57
N MET A 62 -2.47 9.15 4.34
CA MET A 62 -3.58 8.86 5.26
C MET A 62 -3.11 8.16 6.54
N LEU A 63 -2.11 7.29 6.45
CA LEU A 63 -1.55 6.57 7.61
C LEU A 63 -0.75 7.49 8.52
N ASP A 64 -0.04 8.44 7.96
CA ASP A 64 0.77 9.43 8.68
C ASP A 64 1.74 8.81 9.71
N PHE A 65 2.37 7.69 9.36
CA PHE A 65 3.42 7.08 10.19
C PHE A 65 4.73 7.84 10.02
N PRO A 66 5.58 7.90 11.07
CA PRO A 66 6.87 8.60 10.97
C PRO A 66 7.81 8.05 9.90
N GLU A 67 7.77 6.73 9.66
CA GLU A 67 8.69 6.05 8.74
C GLU A 67 7.89 5.22 7.75
N ILE A 68 7.71 5.74 6.52
CA ILE A 68 7.03 5.02 5.44
C ILE A 68 7.95 4.94 4.24
N THR A 69 8.09 3.74 3.69
CA THR A 69 8.76 3.51 2.40
C THR A 69 7.72 3.15 1.36
N CYS A 70 7.74 3.86 0.23
CA CYS A 70 6.86 3.60 -0.90
C CYS A 70 7.58 2.74 -1.94
N VAL A 71 6.99 1.61 -2.28
CA VAL A 71 7.52 0.65 -3.28
C VAL A 71 6.55 0.54 -4.44
N ASP A 72 7.04 0.74 -5.64
CA ASP A 72 6.27 0.57 -6.87
C ASP A 72 7.22 0.24 -8.03
N LYS A 73 6.69 -0.30 -9.11
CA LYS A 73 7.47 -0.53 -10.33
C LYS A 73 7.45 0.69 -11.25
N GLU A 74 6.46 1.56 -11.13
CA GLU A 74 6.26 2.71 -12.00
C GLU A 74 6.96 3.96 -11.47
N ALA A 75 7.96 4.43 -12.20
CA ALA A 75 8.73 5.61 -11.83
C ALA A 75 7.86 6.86 -11.64
N LYS A 76 6.82 7.01 -12.45
CA LYS A 76 5.89 8.14 -12.40
C LYS A 76 5.26 8.33 -11.02
N TYR A 77 4.81 7.24 -10.41
CA TYR A 77 4.20 7.29 -9.08
C TYR A 77 5.21 7.63 -8.00
N LEU A 78 6.39 7.04 -8.09
CA LEU A 78 7.44 7.26 -7.12
C LEU A 78 8.07 8.64 -7.21
N GLU A 79 8.08 9.27 -8.37
CA GLU A 79 8.51 10.67 -8.53
C GLU A 79 7.69 11.58 -7.60
N TRP A 80 6.38 11.38 -7.55
CA TRP A 80 5.52 12.11 -6.63
C TRP A 80 5.77 11.71 -5.16
N CYS A 81 5.86 10.41 -4.86
CA CYS A 81 6.10 9.93 -3.51
C CYS A 81 7.43 10.43 -2.94
N ALA A 82 8.46 10.55 -3.76
CA ALA A 82 9.81 10.95 -3.36
C ALA A 82 9.88 12.36 -2.76
N GLN A 83 8.88 13.19 -3.01
CA GLN A 83 8.78 14.50 -2.38
C GLN A 83 8.58 14.43 -0.86
N LYS A 84 8.08 13.30 -0.37
CA LYS A 84 7.71 13.14 1.05
C LYS A 84 8.25 11.86 1.70
N TYR A 85 8.49 10.81 0.93
CA TYR A 85 8.85 9.48 1.44
C TYR A 85 10.10 8.92 0.79
N PRO A 86 10.87 8.07 1.50
CA PRO A 86 11.80 7.15 0.86
C PRO A 86 11.06 6.28 -0.15
N ILE A 87 11.70 6.02 -1.28
CA ILE A 87 11.12 5.20 -2.36
C ILE A 87 12.05 4.07 -2.74
N TRP A 88 11.47 3.00 -3.28
CA TRP A 88 12.20 1.93 -3.94
C TRP A 88 11.44 1.50 -5.20
N GLN A 89 12.11 1.50 -6.34
CA GLN A 89 11.51 1.15 -7.62
C GLN A 89 11.92 -0.26 -8.04
N GLY A 90 10.95 -1.09 -8.36
CA GLY A 90 11.19 -2.42 -8.89
C GLY A 90 10.05 -3.39 -8.60
N CYS A 91 10.30 -4.67 -8.96
CA CYS A 91 9.38 -5.74 -8.64
C CYS A 91 9.37 -6.00 -7.13
N ILE A 92 8.19 -6.14 -6.55
CA ILE A 92 8.04 -6.32 -5.10
C ILE A 92 8.81 -7.52 -4.54
N SER A 93 8.98 -8.58 -5.33
CA SER A 93 9.72 -9.78 -4.94
C SER A 93 11.23 -9.54 -4.77
N ASN A 94 11.75 -8.44 -5.30
CA ASN A 94 13.17 -8.08 -5.23
C ASN A 94 13.48 -7.09 -4.11
N TYR A 95 12.46 -6.59 -3.42
CA TYR A 95 12.67 -5.67 -2.31
C TYR A 95 13.42 -6.36 -1.16
N GLU A 96 14.44 -5.70 -0.64
CA GLU A 96 15.20 -6.18 0.51
C GLU A 96 14.98 -5.27 1.71
N TYR A 97 14.59 -5.86 2.83
CA TYR A 97 14.36 -5.12 4.08
C TYR A 97 15.69 -4.85 4.77
N ASN A 98 15.95 -3.59 5.12
CA ASN A 98 17.10 -3.21 5.95
C ASN A 98 16.81 -3.46 7.44
N ASP A 99 15.58 -3.18 7.85
CA ASP A 99 15.09 -3.35 9.21
C ASP A 99 13.74 -4.07 9.19
N VAL A 100 13.28 -4.55 10.33
CA VAL A 100 11.93 -5.12 10.47
C VAL A 100 10.93 -3.97 10.60
N PRO A 101 10.07 -3.72 9.59
CA PRO A 101 9.02 -2.71 9.74
C PRO A 101 7.95 -3.20 10.71
N ASP A 102 7.22 -2.27 11.31
CA ASP A 102 6.07 -2.63 12.15
C ASP A 102 4.97 -3.28 11.30
N VAL A 103 4.73 -2.74 10.10
CA VAL A 103 3.71 -3.28 9.19
C VAL A 103 4.16 -3.21 7.73
N VAL A 104 3.77 -4.23 6.99
CA VAL A 104 3.93 -4.31 5.53
C VAL A 104 2.54 -4.32 4.91
N ILE A 105 2.31 -3.47 3.92
CA ILE A 105 1.02 -3.35 3.24
C ILE A 105 1.19 -3.67 1.76
N ASN A 106 0.38 -4.58 1.25
CA ASN A 106 0.35 -4.91 -0.18
C ASN A 106 -1.06 -4.69 -0.74
N THR A 107 -1.19 -3.70 -1.61
CA THR A 107 -2.46 -3.34 -2.25
C THR A 107 -2.53 -3.75 -3.73
N ILE A 108 -1.54 -4.52 -4.20
CA ILE A 108 -1.46 -4.96 -5.60
C ILE A 108 -1.41 -6.48 -5.74
N THR A 109 -1.96 -7.20 -4.78
CA THR A 109 -1.91 -8.67 -4.78
C THR A 109 -2.47 -9.31 -6.05
N GLU A 110 -3.50 -8.70 -6.64
CA GLU A 110 -4.13 -9.16 -7.88
C GLU A 110 -3.37 -8.81 -9.16
N HIS A 111 -2.40 -7.88 -9.09
CA HIS A 111 -1.63 -7.41 -10.24
C HIS A 111 -0.29 -8.13 -10.43
N VAL A 112 0.05 -9.07 -9.58
CA VAL A 112 1.30 -9.82 -9.64
C VAL A 112 1.04 -11.31 -9.82
N SER A 113 2.00 -12.01 -10.45
CA SER A 113 1.92 -13.47 -10.61
C SER A 113 1.97 -14.18 -9.25
N GLN A 114 1.53 -15.43 -9.22
CA GLN A 114 1.63 -16.24 -7.99
C GLN A 114 3.08 -16.38 -7.54
N GLU A 115 4.02 -16.58 -8.47
CA GLU A 115 5.44 -16.69 -8.15
C GLU A 115 5.98 -15.42 -7.48
N VAL A 116 5.65 -14.25 -8.02
CA VAL A 116 6.06 -12.96 -7.44
C VAL A 116 5.45 -12.76 -6.07
N TYR A 117 4.16 -13.07 -5.92
CA TYR A 117 3.47 -12.97 -4.63
C TYR A 117 4.12 -13.87 -3.57
N ASP A 118 4.38 -15.14 -3.91
CA ASP A 118 4.96 -16.08 -2.98
C ASP A 118 6.36 -15.63 -2.51
N LYS A 119 7.22 -15.20 -3.44
CA LYS A 119 8.53 -14.67 -3.12
C LYS A 119 8.46 -13.41 -2.25
N TRP A 120 7.53 -12.52 -2.55
CA TRP A 120 7.28 -11.34 -1.72
C TRP A 120 6.88 -11.73 -0.30
N PHE A 121 5.93 -12.65 -0.18
CA PHE A 121 5.40 -13.10 1.11
C PHE A 121 6.47 -13.78 1.97
N GLU A 122 7.28 -14.64 1.38
CA GLU A 122 8.37 -15.34 2.07
C GLU A 122 9.42 -14.40 2.66
N LYS A 123 9.60 -13.22 2.07
CA LYS A 123 10.57 -12.23 2.54
C LYS A 123 10.07 -11.36 3.68
N ILE A 124 8.79 -11.37 4.00
CA ILE A 124 8.26 -10.56 5.09
C ILE A 124 8.96 -10.93 6.39
N PRO A 125 9.63 -9.97 7.06
CA PRO A 125 10.37 -10.29 8.29
C PRO A 125 9.46 -10.81 9.39
N VAL A 126 9.96 -11.78 10.13
CA VAL A 126 9.29 -12.23 11.36
C VAL A 126 9.19 -11.07 12.34
N GLY A 127 8.03 -10.92 12.97
CA GLY A 127 7.74 -9.83 13.88
C GLY A 127 6.96 -8.67 13.24
N ALA A 128 6.95 -8.59 11.91
CA ALA A 128 6.12 -7.60 11.20
C ALA A 128 4.66 -8.03 11.12
N TYR A 129 3.75 -7.07 11.21
CA TYR A 129 2.38 -7.28 10.75
C TYR A 129 2.32 -7.13 9.24
N TYR A 130 1.38 -7.79 8.60
CA TYR A 130 1.16 -7.61 7.18
C TYR A 130 -0.33 -7.42 6.88
N VAL A 131 -0.61 -6.54 5.94
CA VAL A 131 -1.95 -6.28 5.42
C VAL A 131 -1.93 -6.60 3.93
N ILE A 132 -2.83 -7.43 3.49
CA ILE A 132 -3.06 -7.70 2.08
C ILE A 132 -4.45 -7.23 1.71
N GLN A 133 -4.56 -6.57 0.58
CA GLN A 133 -5.82 -6.10 0.05
C GLN A 133 -5.86 -6.32 -1.46
N GLY A 134 -6.89 -6.99 -1.91
CA GLY A 134 -7.18 -7.22 -3.31
C GLY A 134 -8.50 -6.59 -3.71
N ASN A 135 -9.07 -7.05 -4.80
CA ASN A 135 -10.40 -6.66 -5.28
C ASN A 135 -11.11 -7.85 -5.94
N ASN A 136 -12.36 -7.64 -6.32
CA ASN A 136 -13.17 -8.64 -7.01
C ASN A 136 -13.38 -8.34 -8.50
N ASP A 137 -12.53 -7.52 -9.08
CA ASP A 137 -12.61 -7.22 -10.50
C ASP A 137 -11.97 -8.33 -11.33
N PHE A 138 -12.81 -9.21 -11.88
CA PHE A 138 -12.40 -10.30 -12.75
C PHE A 138 -12.36 -9.90 -14.24
N SER A 139 -12.70 -8.64 -14.56
CA SER A 139 -12.69 -8.15 -15.94
C SER A 139 -11.27 -7.94 -16.49
N HIS A 140 -10.29 -7.78 -15.61
CA HIS A 140 -8.89 -7.54 -15.96
C HIS A 140 -8.11 -8.86 -15.89
N LYS A 141 -7.50 -9.27 -16.99
CA LYS A 141 -6.76 -10.55 -17.05
C LYS A 141 -5.52 -10.62 -16.16
N ASP A 142 -5.05 -9.49 -15.66
CA ASP A 142 -3.92 -9.41 -14.74
C ASP A 142 -4.36 -9.54 -13.25
N HIS A 143 -5.67 -9.63 -12.99
CA HIS A 143 -6.22 -9.76 -11.65
C HIS A 143 -6.28 -11.23 -11.22
N VAL A 144 -5.12 -11.84 -11.00
CA VAL A 144 -5.00 -13.30 -10.77
C VAL A 144 -5.50 -13.79 -9.40
N ARG A 145 -5.67 -12.89 -8.43
CA ARG A 145 -6.13 -13.22 -7.07
C ARG A 145 -7.32 -12.37 -6.64
N ALA A 146 -8.17 -11.99 -7.59
CA ALA A 146 -9.41 -11.32 -7.26
C ALA A 146 -10.31 -12.25 -6.44
N CYS A 147 -11.01 -11.71 -5.46
CA CYS A 147 -11.86 -12.45 -4.54
C CYS A 147 -13.34 -12.24 -4.87
N GLU A 148 -14.12 -13.33 -4.85
CA GLU A 148 -15.58 -13.27 -5.02
C GLU A 148 -16.26 -12.67 -3.80
N ASP A 149 -15.77 -12.98 -2.60
CA ASP A 149 -16.32 -12.48 -1.34
C ASP A 149 -15.60 -11.22 -0.90
N LEU A 150 -16.32 -10.12 -0.76
CA LEU A 150 -15.78 -8.83 -0.31
C LEU A 150 -15.12 -8.90 1.06
N ASN A 151 -15.53 -9.84 1.91
CA ASN A 151 -14.93 -10.04 3.23
C ASN A 151 -13.53 -10.65 3.16
N MET A 152 -13.14 -11.20 2.00
CA MET A 152 -11.81 -11.78 1.77
C MET A 152 -10.85 -10.79 1.11
N PHE A 153 -11.26 -9.56 0.85
CA PHE A 153 -10.45 -8.56 0.16
C PHE A 153 -9.22 -8.13 0.92
N ALA A 154 -9.34 -8.11 2.23
CA ALA A 154 -8.33 -7.55 3.06
C ALA A 154 -8.17 -8.36 4.34
N SER A 155 -6.95 -8.50 4.78
CA SER A 155 -6.64 -9.11 6.05
C SER A 155 -5.46 -8.41 6.71
N ILE A 156 -5.44 -8.43 8.04
CA ILE A 156 -4.29 -7.99 8.83
C ILE A 156 -3.84 -9.15 9.70
N ASN A 157 -2.56 -9.46 9.64
CA ASN A 157 -1.99 -10.64 10.28
C ASN A 157 -0.60 -10.31 10.83
N HIS A 158 -0.15 -11.12 11.77
CA HIS A 158 1.19 -11.03 12.32
C HIS A 158 2.06 -12.15 11.74
N MET A 159 3.22 -11.78 11.19
CA MET A 159 4.17 -12.76 10.70
C MET A 159 4.94 -13.35 11.88
N ASP A 160 4.74 -14.63 12.13
CA ASP A 160 5.45 -15.39 13.15
C ASP A 160 6.21 -16.58 12.53
N HIS A 161 6.86 -17.38 13.36
CA HIS A 161 7.61 -18.56 12.91
C HIS A 161 6.74 -19.77 12.61
N GLY A 162 5.47 -19.62 12.72
CA GLY A 162 4.43 -20.61 12.67
C GLY A 162 4.31 -21.50 11.52
#